data_cd1cb7b2a80e5927bac03d51fc444d36
#
_entry.id   cd1cb7b2a80e5927bac03d51fc444d36
#
_cell.length_a   1.000
_cell.length_b   1.000
_cell.length_c   1.000
_cell.angle_alpha   90.00
_cell.angle_beta   90.00
_cell.angle_gamma   90.00
#
_symmetry.space_group_name_H-M   'P 1'
#
loop_
_entity.id
_entity.type
_entity.pdbx_description
1 polymer ?
#
loop_
_entity_poly.entity_id
_entity_poly.type
_entity_poly.pdbx_seq_one_letter_code
_entity_poly.pdbx_strand_id
1 'polypeptide(L)'
;EQGRTPEFWLPFNDPGAAQLMYARNVAKAANMDMTEFFDAWGFFIPVSFKLYAYGSFSYTVTQDMINQTLAYMKTFPTKCPPIEYIEDRRYQAGAGGNQKGISEDGGDVGYFETFQNNVKITKTVSYTVSGRTYTVTNGEQAVAFELIKDGKKVWFANRFVFTVPAGADIEGAELYAVQADGQRIKANK
;
A
#
# COMPACT_ATOMS: atom_id res chain seq x y z
N GLU A 1 8.31 -27.82 14.68
CA GLU A 1 7.02 -27.10 14.80
C GLU A 1 6.59 -27.11 16.26
N GLN A 2 7.20 -26.28 17.07
CA GLN A 2 6.89 -26.25 18.49
C GLN A 2 5.74 -25.28 18.73
N GLY A 3 4.59 -25.82 19.17
CA GLY A 3 3.67 -25.16 20.09
C GLY A 3 3.05 -23.83 19.64
N ARG A 4 2.86 -23.60 18.34
CA ARG A 4 2.06 -22.51 17.86
C ARG A 4 0.61 -22.97 17.77
N THR A 5 -0.09 -22.93 18.90
CA THR A 5 -1.54 -22.73 18.82
C THR A 5 -1.72 -21.34 18.23
N PRO A 6 -2.23 -21.22 17.02
CA PRO A 6 -2.54 -19.90 16.50
C PRO A 6 -3.65 -19.35 17.37
N GLU A 7 -3.39 -18.30 18.08
CA GLU A 7 -4.41 -17.55 18.82
C GLU A 7 -5.50 -17.03 17.87
N PHE A 8 -5.28 -17.29 16.57
CA PHE A 8 -6.14 -16.78 15.53
C PHE A 8 -5.92 -17.50 14.19
N TRP A 9 -6.96 -18.10 13.65
CA TRP A 9 -6.97 -18.71 12.33
C TRP A 9 -7.67 -17.80 11.31
N LEU A 10 -6.92 -17.30 10.36
CA LEU A 10 -7.45 -16.85 9.08
C LEU A 10 -7.26 -17.98 8.06
N PRO A 11 -8.14 -18.15 7.08
CA PRO A 11 -8.01 -19.20 6.08
C PRO A 11 -6.69 -19.06 5.30
N PHE A 12 -5.78 -20.02 5.44
CA PHE A 12 -4.46 -19.99 4.80
C PHE A 12 -4.50 -20.01 3.26
N ASN A 13 -5.63 -20.37 2.68
CA ASN A 13 -5.80 -20.49 1.24
C ASN A 13 -6.11 -19.17 0.55
N ASP A 14 -6.26 -18.08 1.32
CA ASP A 14 -6.52 -16.74 0.81
C ASP A 14 -5.32 -15.83 1.10
N PRO A 15 -4.66 -15.28 0.05
CA PRO A 15 -3.52 -14.38 0.24
C PRO A 15 -3.84 -13.12 1.04
N GLY A 16 -5.08 -12.63 1.02
CA GLY A 16 -5.52 -11.48 1.83
C GLY A 16 -5.53 -11.83 3.32
N ALA A 17 -6.02 -13.02 3.68
CA ALA A 17 -5.93 -13.54 5.04
C ALA A 17 -4.47 -13.72 5.48
N ALA A 18 -3.63 -14.27 4.61
CA ALA A 18 -2.20 -14.46 4.87
C ALA A 18 -1.49 -13.12 5.12
N GLN A 19 -1.85 -12.07 4.39
CA GLN A 19 -1.34 -10.71 4.60
C GLN A 19 -1.64 -10.19 6.01
N LEU A 20 -2.87 -10.32 6.47
CA LEU A 20 -3.26 -9.88 7.82
C LEU A 20 -2.59 -10.74 8.91
N MET A 21 -2.43 -12.04 8.67
CA MET A 21 -1.67 -12.91 9.58
C MET A 21 -0.19 -12.51 9.65
N TYR A 22 0.42 -12.16 8.53
CA TYR A 22 1.78 -11.64 8.51
C TYR A 22 1.89 -10.39 9.39
N ALA A 23 0.99 -9.43 9.22
CA ALA A 23 0.98 -8.21 10.02
C ALA A 23 0.87 -8.50 11.54
N ARG A 24 0.02 -9.45 11.94
CA ARG A 24 -0.11 -9.89 13.34
C ARG A 24 1.15 -10.55 13.86
N ASN A 25 1.77 -11.41 13.06
CA ASN A 25 3.01 -12.08 13.44
C ASN A 25 4.16 -11.10 13.63
N VAL A 26 4.26 -10.07 12.78
CA VAL A 26 5.24 -8.99 12.94
C VAL A 26 4.97 -8.20 14.21
N ALA A 27 3.72 -7.81 14.47
CA ALA A 27 3.35 -7.10 15.70
C ALA A 27 3.71 -7.92 16.95
N LYS A 28 3.45 -9.23 16.94
CA LYS A 28 3.81 -10.15 18.03
C LYS A 28 5.33 -10.25 18.21
N ALA A 29 6.07 -10.43 17.11
CA ALA A 29 7.52 -10.55 17.16
C ALA A 29 8.22 -9.26 17.64
N ALA A 30 7.70 -8.11 17.24
CA ALA A 30 8.19 -6.80 17.67
C ALA A 30 7.69 -6.40 19.07
N ASN A 31 6.67 -7.07 19.58
CA ASN A 31 5.93 -6.69 20.79
C ASN A 31 5.42 -5.24 20.72
N MET A 32 4.91 -4.85 19.55
CA MET A 32 4.47 -3.49 19.25
C MET A 32 3.12 -3.47 18.55
N ASP A 33 2.30 -2.45 18.84
CA ASP A 33 1.13 -2.11 18.03
C ASP A 33 1.61 -1.55 16.69
N MET A 34 1.49 -2.37 15.66
CA MET A 34 1.92 -2.05 14.29
C MET A 34 0.78 -1.48 13.44
N THR A 35 -0.32 -1.05 14.08
CA THR A 35 -1.52 -0.58 13.35
C THR A 35 -1.20 0.55 12.39
N GLU A 36 -0.56 1.62 12.87
CA GLU A 36 -0.26 2.80 12.04
C GLU A 36 0.74 2.46 10.92
N PHE A 37 1.72 1.59 11.20
CA PHE A 37 2.67 1.11 10.21
C PHE A 37 1.98 0.36 9.06
N PHE A 38 1.19 -0.67 9.37
CA PHE A 38 0.53 -1.47 8.34
C PHE A 38 -0.63 -0.75 7.65
N ASP A 39 -1.27 0.20 8.31
CA ASP A 39 -2.26 1.08 7.68
C ASP A 39 -1.62 1.96 6.61
N ALA A 40 -0.46 2.55 6.91
CA ALA A 40 0.33 3.31 5.95
C ALA A 40 0.68 2.50 4.69
N TRP A 41 0.93 1.19 4.85
CA TRP A 41 1.21 0.26 3.76
C TRP A 41 -0.04 -0.32 3.08
N GLY A 42 -1.24 0.12 3.45
CA GLY A 42 -2.50 -0.29 2.83
C GLY A 42 -2.96 -1.70 3.18
N PHE A 43 -2.50 -2.27 4.29
CA PHE A 43 -2.90 -3.63 4.70
C PHE A 43 -4.37 -3.73 5.11
N PHE A 44 -4.99 -2.62 5.52
CA PHE A 44 -6.34 -2.59 6.07
C PHE A 44 -7.38 -2.03 5.09
N ILE A 45 -7.23 -2.34 3.82
CA ILE A 45 -8.20 -1.96 2.79
C ILE A 45 -9.12 -3.15 2.52
N PRO A 46 -10.44 -3.05 2.79
CA PRO A 46 -11.37 -4.12 2.48
C PRO A 46 -11.49 -4.26 0.97
N VAL A 47 -11.19 -5.46 0.46
CA VAL A 47 -11.19 -5.72 -0.98
C VAL A 47 -11.34 -7.21 -1.27
N SER A 48 -11.92 -7.57 -2.41
CA SER A 48 -11.96 -8.95 -2.92
C SER A 48 -11.77 -8.96 -4.43
N PHE A 49 -10.81 -9.75 -4.91
CA PHE A 49 -10.55 -9.93 -6.34
C PHE A 49 -9.84 -11.26 -6.62
N LYS A 50 -9.71 -11.61 -7.91
CA LYS A 50 -8.92 -12.75 -8.35
C LYS A 50 -7.48 -12.31 -8.61
N LEU A 51 -6.55 -12.98 -7.97
CA LEU A 51 -5.12 -12.83 -8.19
C LEU A 51 -4.63 -13.98 -9.09
N TYR A 52 -3.91 -13.65 -10.14
CA TYR A 52 -3.33 -14.60 -11.08
C TYR A 52 -1.80 -14.57 -10.93
N ALA A 53 -1.26 -15.54 -10.19
CA ALA A 53 0.17 -15.74 -10.01
C ALA A 53 0.40 -17.23 -9.78
N TYR A 54 1.07 -17.94 -10.68
CA TYR A 54 1.27 -19.41 -10.62
C TYR A 54 -0.03 -20.21 -10.44
N GLY A 55 -1.18 -19.60 -10.73
CA GLY A 55 -2.51 -20.14 -10.52
C GLY A 55 -3.52 -19.03 -10.31
N SER A 56 -4.77 -19.39 -10.06
CA SER A 56 -5.84 -18.45 -9.74
C SER A 56 -6.19 -18.55 -8.25
N PHE A 57 -6.02 -17.47 -7.53
CA PHE A 57 -6.32 -17.37 -6.10
C PHE A 57 -7.39 -16.31 -5.86
N SER A 58 -8.24 -16.52 -4.87
CA SER A 58 -9.07 -15.44 -4.32
C SER A 58 -8.21 -14.66 -3.34
N TYR A 59 -8.16 -13.34 -3.51
CA TYR A 59 -7.58 -12.42 -2.54
C TYR A 59 -8.74 -11.70 -1.86
N THR A 60 -8.91 -11.91 -0.57
CA THR A 60 -10.04 -11.36 0.18
C THR A 60 -9.58 -10.78 1.51
N VAL A 61 -9.86 -9.51 1.72
CA VAL A 61 -9.72 -8.82 2.99
C VAL A 61 -11.08 -8.22 3.35
N THR A 62 -11.72 -8.76 4.37
CA THR A 62 -13.01 -8.25 4.84
C THR A 62 -12.83 -7.25 5.97
N GLN A 63 -13.83 -6.39 6.19
CA GLN A 63 -13.82 -5.46 7.32
C GLN A 63 -13.72 -6.18 8.67
N ASP A 64 -14.35 -7.35 8.81
CA ASP A 64 -14.26 -8.16 10.05
C ASP A 64 -12.84 -8.66 10.31
N MET A 65 -12.15 -9.16 9.27
CA MET A 65 -10.76 -9.59 9.37
C MET A 65 -9.85 -8.43 9.78
N ILE A 66 -10.08 -7.25 9.23
CA ILE A 66 -9.38 -6.02 9.60
C ILE A 66 -9.65 -5.68 11.08
N ASN A 67 -10.92 -5.60 11.47
CA ASN A 67 -11.31 -5.24 12.84
C ASN A 67 -10.69 -6.18 13.88
N GLN A 68 -10.69 -7.47 13.61
CA GLN A 68 -10.07 -8.47 14.47
C GLN A 68 -8.54 -8.31 14.53
N THR A 69 -7.91 -7.98 13.40
CA THR A 69 -6.46 -7.74 13.34
C THR A 69 -6.07 -6.49 14.12
N LEU A 70 -6.81 -5.41 13.95
CA LEU A 70 -6.61 -4.16 14.70
C LEU A 70 -6.82 -4.36 16.20
N ALA A 71 -7.86 -5.11 16.60
CA ALA A 71 -8.10 -5.43 18.01
C ALA A 71 -6.92 -6.19 18.63
N TYR A 72 -6.37 -7.15 17.89
CA TYR A 72 -5.18 -7.89 18.33
C TYR A 72 -3.96 -6.99 18.45
N MET A 73 -3.66 -6.16 17.46
CA MET A 73 -2.49 -5.27 17.48
C MET A 73 -2.52 -4.28 18.65
N LYS A 74 -3.69 -3.75 18.95
CA LYS A 74 -3.89 -2.82 20.07
C LYS A 74 -3.65 -3.43 21.45
N THR A 75 -3.47 -4.74 21.58
CA THR A 75 -3.07 -5.37 22.85
C THR A 75 -1.61 -5.15 23.20
N PHE A 76 -0.77 -4.73 22.24
CA PHE A 76 0.63 -4.47 22.49
C PHE A 76 0.87 -3.06 23.06
N PRO A 77 1.82 -2.92 24.00
CA PRO A 77 1.94 -1.69 24.81
C PRO A 77 2.60 -0.52 24.09
N THR A 78 3.42 -0.78 23.08
CA THR A 78 4.21 0.23 22.36
C THR A 78 3.70 0.38 20.95
N LYS A 79 3.53 1.61 20.47
CA LYS A 79 3.15 1.88 19.08
C LYS A 79 4.39 1.98 18.19
N CYS A 80 4.30 1.34 17.03
CA CYS A 80 5.25 1.57 15.95
C CYS A 80 4.83 2.84 15.18
N PRO A 81 5.74 3.78 14.92
CA PRO A 81 5.41 4.94 14.11
C PRO A 81 5.14 4.51 12.65
N PRO A 82 4.30 5.26 11.92
CA PRO A 82 4.06 4.99 10.52
C PRO A 82 5.33 5.28 9.71
N ILE A 83 5.94 4.24 9.16
CA ILE A 83 6.98 4.35 8.14
C ILE A 83 6.29 4.05 6.81
N GLU A 84 5.91 5.10 6.09
CA GLU A 84 5.04 4.95 4.94
C GLU A 84 5.79 4.42 3.71
N TYR A 85 7.03 4.85 3.53
CA TYR A 85 7.80 4.52 2.33
C TYR A 85 9.21 4.16 2.70
N ILE A 86 9.63 2.96 2.32
CA ILE A 86 10.98 2.45 2.53
C ILE A 86 11.76 2.62 1.23
N GLU A 87 12.97 3.12 1.38
CA GLU A 87 13.96 3.21 0.34
C GLU A 87 14.35 1.83 -0.16
N ASP A 88 14.23 1.57 -1.45
CA ASP A 88 14.76 0.37 -2.07
C ASP A 88 16.11 0.63 -2.71
N ARG A 89 17.17 0.26 -2.02
CA ARG A 89 18.57 0.50 -2.44
C ARG A 89 18.99 -0.27 -3.70
N ARG A 90 18.19 -1.19 -4.18
CA ARG A 90 18.48 -1.92 -5.42
C ARG A 90 18.52 -1.00 -6.63
N TYR A 91 17.92 0.17 -6.54
CA TYR A 91 17.84 1.16 -7.61
C TYR A 91 18.85 2.27 -7.53
N GLN A 92 19.85 2.14 -6.67
CA GLN A 92 20.97 3.08 -6.65
C GLN A 92 21.67 3.11 -8.00
N ALA A 93 21.99 4.30 -8.49
CA ALA A 93 22.77 4.48 -9.69
C ALA A 93 24.09 3.68 -9.57
N GLY A 94 24.32 2.74 -10.50
CA GLY A 94 25.50 1.90 -10.53
C GLY A 94 25.42 0.58 -9.77
N ALA A 95 24.39 0.32 -9.00
CA ALA A 95 24.17 -0.98 -8.37
C ALA A 95 23.46 -1.92 -9.37
N GLY A 96 24.23 -2.66 -10.14
CA GLY A 96 23.69 -3.70 -11.02
C GLY A 96 23.17 -3.23 -12.38
N GLY A 97 23.61 -2.09 -12.89
CA GLY A 97 23.26 -1.62 -14.23
C GLY A 97 21.81 -1.17 -14.34
N ASN A 98 21.40 -0.68 -15.37
CA ASN A 98 20.10 -0.24 -15.94
C ASN A 98 18.77 -0.43 -15.17
N GLN A 99 18.77 -0.68 -13.88
CA GLN A 99 17.54 -0.79 -13.13
C GLN A 99 16.99 0.60 -12.83
N LYS A 100 16.08 1.02 -13.65
CA LYS A 100 15.37 2.30 -13.53
C LYS A 100 14.00 2.10 -12.87
N GLY A 101 13.97 1.55 -11.68
CA GLY A 101 12.72 1.31 -11.01
C GLY A 101 12.17 -0.11 -11.24
N ILE A 102 11.10 -0.43 -10.56
CA ILE A 102 10.54 -1.78 -10.46
C ILE A 102 9.75 -2.17 -11.67
N SER A 103 9.21 -1.21 -12.40
CA SER A 103 8.31 -1.52 -13.50
C SER A 103 9.03 -1.53 -14.83
N GLU A 104 8.89 -2.65 -15.53
CA GLU A 104 9.22 -2.76 -16.92
C GLU A 104 8.29 -1.91 -17.80
N ASP A 105 7.15 -1.50 -17.27
CA ASP A 105 6.10 -0.77 -17.98
C ASP A 105 6.34 0.75 -18.05
N GLY A 106 7.42 1.26 -17.44
CA GLY A 106 7.84 2.66 -17.55
C GLY A 106 6.90 3.69 -16.94
N GLY A 107 5.93 3.26 -16.13
CA GLY A 107 4.93 4.12 -15.51
C GLY A 107 5.06 4.30 -14.00
N ASP A 108 6.20 3.95 -13.45
CA ASP A 108 6.39 3.94 -12.00
C ASP A 108 6.64 5.34 -11.44
N VAL A 109 6.16 5.53 -10.23
CA VAL A 109 6.49 6.63 -9.33
C VAL A 109 7.20 6.09 -8.09
N GLY A 110 7.72 6.96 -7.28
CA GLY A 110 8.32 6.56 -6.00
C GLY A 110 9.70 5.98 -6.13
N TYR A 111 10.43 6.44 -7.12
CA TYR A 111 11.83 6.09 -7.22
C TYR A 111 12.61 6.43 -5.97
N PHE A 112 13.57 5.57 -5.69
CA PHE A 112 14.59 5.77 -4.70
C PHE A 112 15.16 7.19 -4.68
N GLU A 113 15.53 7.72 -5.85
CA GLU A 113 16.11 9.07 -5.98
C GLU A 113 15.12 10.16 -5.56
N THR A 114 13.85 10.01 -5.87
CA THR A 114 12.79 10.92 -5.43
C THR A 114 12.69 10.94 -3.92
N PHE A 115 12.70 9.76 -3.30
CA PHE A 115 12.64 9.60 -1.86
C PHE A 115 13.93 10.09 -1.18
N GLN A 116 15.09 9.63 -1.65
CA GLN A 116 16.40 9.98 -1.09
C GLN A 116 16.68 11.47 -1.11
N ASN A 117 16.30 12.14 -2.18
CA ASN A 117 16.51 13.57 -2.34
C ASN A 117 15.39 14.44 -1.75
N ASN A 118 14.40 13.81 -1.12
CA ASN A 118 13.24 14.49 -0.56
C ASN A 118 12.59 15.45 -1.55
N VAL A 119 12.39 14.99 -2.78
CA VAL A 119 11.89 15.79 -3.89
C VAL A 119 10.48 16.28 -3.58
N LYS A 120 10.26 17.57 -3.78
CA LYS A 120 8.95 18.18 -3.58
C LYS A 120 8.13 18.17 -4.87
N ILE A 121 6.84 17.93 -4.75
CA ILE A 121 5.90 18.04 -5.87
C ILE A 121 5.70 19.52 -6.18
N THR A 122 6.21 19.97 -7.33
CA THR A 122 6.14 21.35 -7.78
C THR A 122 5.16 21.58 -8.92
N LYS A 123 4.78 20.51 -9.63
CA LYS A 123 3.78 20.56 -10.70
C LYS A 123 2.41 20.19 -10.16
N THR A 124 1.38 20.75 -10.76
CA THR A 124 0.01 20.30 -10.49
C THR A 124 -0.17 18.89 -11.01
N VAL A 125 -0.38 17.93 -10.12
CA VAL A 125 -0.71 16.55 -10.46
C VAL A 125 -2.17 16.51 -10.88
N SER A 126 -2.46 15.83 -11.99
CA SER A 126 -3.83 15.64 -12.47
C SER A 126 -4.07 14.19 -12.85
N TYR A 127 -5.34 13.81 -13.00
CA TYR A 127 -5.70 12.45 -13.38
C TYR A 127 -6.99 12.40 -14.18
N THR A 128 -7.13 11.33 -14.95
CA THR A 128 -8.39 10.95 -15.59
C THR A 128 -8.82 9.58 -15.11
N VAL A 129 -10.13 9.29 -15.20
CA VAL A 129 -10.70 7.99 -14.78
C VAL A 129 -11.55 7.44 -15.92
N SER A 130 -11.26 6.19 -16.28
CA SER A 130 -12.09 5.41 -17.19
C SER A 130 -12.52 4.13 -16.47
N GLY A 131 -13.80 4.04 -16.11
CA GLY A 131 -14.28 2.96 -15.23
C GLY A 131 -13.56 3.00 -13.88
N ARG A 132 -12.72 2.01 -13.62
CA ARG A 132 -11.90 1.92 -12.40
C ARG A 132 -10.41 2.13 -12.67
N THR A 133 -10.05 2.51 -13.89
CA THR A 133 -8.66 2.77 -14.28
C THR A 133 -8.36 4.26 -14.16
N TYR A 134 -7.35 4.59 -13.39
CA TYR A 134 -6.80 5.93 -13.18
C TYR A 134 -5.57 6.10 -14.05
N THR A 135 -5.46 7.25 -14.70
CA THR A 135 -4.26 7.66 -15.44
C THR A 135 -3.81 9.00 -14.87
N VAL A 136 -2.62 9.02 -14.28
CA VAL A 136 -2.04 10.19 -13.61
C VAL A 136 -1.08 10.91 -14.55
N THR A 137 -1.10 12.22 -14.50
CA THR A 137 -0.21 13.12 -15.27
C THR A 137 0.54 14.04 -14.32
N ASN A 138 1.80 14.34 -14.64
CA ASN A 138 2.72 15.15 -13.82
C ASN A 138 2.99 14.56 -12.42
N GLY A 139 2.99 13.25 -12.31
CA GLY A 139 3.21 12.55 -11.04
C GLY A 139 4.67 12.16 -10.76
N GLU A 140 5.63 12.58 -11.59
CA GLU A 140 7.02 12.09 -11.54
C GLU A 140 7.75 12.41 -10.22
N GLN A 141 7.26 13.39 -9.47
CA GLN A 141 7.81 13.79 -8.18
C GLN A 141 7.08 13.16 -6.99
N ALA A 142 6.07 12.34 -7.24
CA ALA A 142 5.38 11.59 -6.20
C ALA A 142 6.07 10.24 -5.94
N VAL A 143 6.00 9.76 -4.71
CA VAL A 143 6.45 8.42 -4.34
C VAL A 143 5.32 7.39 -4.40
N ALA A 144 4.07 7.85 -4.34
CA ALA A 144 2.88 7.03 -4.46
C ALA A 144 1.65 7.88 -4.80
N PHE A 145 0.55 7.21 -5.15
CA PHE A 145 -0.79 7.79 -5.29
C PHE A 145 -1.74 7.08 -4.35
N GLU A 146 -2.57 7.84 -3.66
CA GLU A 146 -3.56 7.31 -2.73
C GLU A 146 -4.96 7.78 -3.09
N LEU A 147 -5.93 6.87 -3.06
CA LEU A 147 -7.34 7.21 -3.08
C LEU A 147 -7.84 7.34 -1.64
N ILE A 148 -8.32 8.50 -1.31
CA ILE A 148 -8.84 8.85 0.01
C ILE A 148 -10.35 9.09 -0.09
N LYS A 149 -11.11 8.40 0.74
CA LYS A 149 -12.57 8.57 0.90
C LYS A 149 -12.87 8.80 2.37
N ASP A 150 -13.60 9.87 2.69
CA ASP A 150 -13.96 10.23 4.07
C ASP A 150 -12.76 10.23 5.03
N GLY A 151 -11.63 10.75 4.55
CA GLY A 151 -10.38 10.82 5.32
C GLY A 151 -9.64 9.49 5.47
N LYS A 152 -10.11 8.41 4.86
CA LYS A 152 -9.48 7.08 4.92
C LYS A 152 -8.88 6.69 3.58
N LYS A 153 -7.71 6.08 3.61
CA LYS A 153 -7.09 5.47 2.44
C LYS A 153 -7.90 4.22 2.05
N VAL A 154 -8.44 4.23 0.82
CA VAL A 154 -9.23 3.12 0.26
C VAL A 154 -8.48 2.38 -0.85
N TRP A 155 -7.44 2.98 -1.40
CA TRP A 155 -6.51 2.35 -2.33
C TRP A 155 -5.21 3.13 -2.42
N PHE A 156 -4.15 2.48 -2.91
CA PHE A 156 -2.89 3.13 -3.25
C PHE A 156 -2.23 2.46 -4.45
N ALA A 157 -1.37 3.19 -5.14
CA ALA A 157 -0.59 2.73 -6.26
C ALA A 157 0.73 3.49 -6.36
N ASN A 158 1.73 2.85 -6.94
CA ASN A 158 3.01 3.47 -7.27
C ASN A 158 3.23 3.60 -8.79
N ARG A 159 2.15 3.56 -9.58
CA ARG A 159 2.16 3.61 -11.04
C ARG A 159 1.31 4.76 -11.55
N PHE A 160 1.68 5.34 -12.70
CA PHE A 160 0.90 6.40 -13.34
C PHE A 160 -0.44 5.87 -13.91
N VAL A 161 -0.48 4.60 -14.28
CA VAL A 161 -1.72 3.96 -14.72
C VAL A 161 -1.99 2.77 -13.82
N PHE A 162 -3.14 2.78 -13.15
CA PHE A 162 -3.53 1.69 -12.27
C PHE A 162 -5.05 1.45 -12.31
N THR A 163 -5.44 0.21 -12.13
CA THR A 163 -6.84 -0.20 -12.07
C THR A 163 -7.18 -0.70 -10.68
N VAL A 164 -8.18 -0.09 -10.08
CA VAL A 164 -8.66 -0.48 -8.74
C VAL A 164 -9.59 -1.69 -8.87
N PRO A 165 -9.37 -2.78 -8.11
CA PRO A 165 -10.25 -3.94 -8.13
C PRO A 165 -11.71 -3.62 -7.79
N ALA A 166 -12.63 -4.39 -8.34
CA ALA A 166 -14.07 -4.16 -8.18
C ALA A 166 -14.55 -4.20 -6.71
N GLY A 167 -13.85 -4.92 -5.84
CA GLY A 167 -14.20 -5.04 -4.42
C GLY A 167 -13.84 -3.82 -3.55
N ALA A 168 -13.00 -2.90 -4.03
CA ALA A 168 -12.66 -1.70 -3.28
C ALA A 168 -13.73 -0.61 -3.46
N ASP A 169 -14.15 0.02 -2.36
CA ASP A 169 -15.14 1.12 -2.38
C ASP A 169 -14.43 2.45 -2.66
N ILE A 170 -14.44 2.84 -3.94
CA ILE A 170 -13.80 4.09 -4.41
C ILE A 170 -14.81 5.15 -4.88
N GLU A 171 -16.10 4.94 -4.68
CA GLU A 171 -17.11 5.94 -5.05
C GLU A 171 -16.94 7.20 -4.18
N GLY A 172 -16.74 8.35 -4.84
CA GLY A 172 -16.46 9.61 -4.16
C GLY A 172 -15.04 9.76 -3.61
N ALA A 173 -14.15 8.78 -3.82
CA ALA A 173 -12.76 8.91 -3.42
C ALA A 173 -12.01 9.96 -4.26
N GLU A 174 -11.10 10.69 -3.60
CA GLU A 174 -10.23 11.69 -4.21
C GLU A 174 -8.80 11.14 -4.33
N LEU A 175 -8.10 11.51 -5.39
CA LEU A 175 -6.72 11.10 -5.60
C LEU A 175 -5.76 12.11 -4.97
N TYR A 176 -4.78 11.60 -4.24
CA TYR A 176 -3.66 12.35 -3.70
C TYR A 176 -2.35 11.78 -4.20
N ALA A 177 -1.44 12.67 -4.58
CA ALA A 177 -0.04 12.35 -4.81
C ALA A 177 0.71 12.51 -3.49
N VAL A 178 1.55 11.55 -3.14
CA VAL A 178 2.31 11.53 -1.90
C VAL A 178 3.74 11.97 -2.17
N GLN A 179 4.20 12.96 -1.44
CA GLN A 179 5.60 13.43 -1.45
C GLN A 179 6.52 12.50 -0.67
N ALA A 180 7.81 12.62 -0.89
CA ALA A 180 8.83 11.84 -0.18
C ALA A 180 8.81 12.04 1.36
N ASP A 181 8.34 13.19 1.83
CA ASP A 181 8.15 13.47 3.27
C ASP A 181 6.80 13.01 3.84
N GLY A 182 6.00 12.28 3.04
CA GLY A 182 4.68 11.80 3.43
C GLY A 182 3.54 12.81 3.24
N GLN A 183 3.83 14.05 2.80
CA GLN A 183 2.78 15.03 2.57
C GLN A 183 1.91 14.62 1.38
N ARG A 184 0.60 14.70 1.56
CA ARG A 184 -0.41 14.40 0.55
C ARG A 184 -0.84 15.65 -0.20
N ILE A 185 -0.66 15.65 -1.49
CA ILE A 185 -1.05 16.76 -2.40
C ILE A 185 -2.24 16.28 -3.22
N LYS A 186 -3.38 16.96 -3.08
CA LYS A 186 -4.58 16.61 -3.83
C LYS A 186 -4.34 16.78 -5.33
N ALA A 187 -4.65 15.74 -6.11
CA ALA A 187 -4.58 15.80 -7.56
C ALA A 187 -5.89 16.35 -8.16
N ASN A 188 -5.79 17.03 -9.30
CA ASN A 188 -6.92 17.57 -10.03
C ASN A 188 -7.52 16.49 -10.96
N LYS A 189 -8.83 16.44 -11.01
CA LYS A 189 -9.58 15.55 -11.93
C LYS A 189 -9.81 16.21 -13.26
#